data_af2a1faf9619c032e446219ec08ed5aa
#
_entry.id   af2a1faf9619c032e446219ec08ed5aa
#
_cell.length_a   1.000
_cell.length_b   1.000
_cell.length_c   1.000
_cell.angle_alpha   90.00
_cell.angle_beta   90.00
_cell.angle_gamma   90.00
#
_symmetry.space_group_name_H-M   'P 1'
#
loop_
_entity.id
_entity.type
_entity.pdbx_description
1 polymer ?
#
loop_
_entity_poly.entity_id
_entity_poly.type
_entity_poly.pdbx_seq_one_letter_code
_entity_poly.pdbx_strand_id
1 'polypeptide(L)'
;MINRVVAVGRLTKDPLLSKTMSGISTCTFTLAVNRRNQVAGQPDADFIQCVTWRKTAENITTYLHKGSLIGIEGRIQTRTYNNQQGQKVYVTEVVCDNVQFLEPKQNSQPSQYSQSQQTYPYEQPPVQTYYQQQSITAE
;
A
#
# COMPACT_ATOMS: atom_id res chain seq x y z
N MET A 1 20.28 15.54 -8.81
CA MET A 1 18.94 15.10 -9.21
C MET A 1 18.16 14.65 -8.00
N ILE A 2 16.84 14.80 -8.04
CA ILE A 2 15.97 14.45 -6.92
C ILE A 2 15.04 13.33 -7.37
N ASN A 3 14.97 12.27 -6.55
CA ASN A 3 14.01 11.18 -6.76
C ASN A 3 13.52 10.74 -5.39
N ARG A 4 12.43 11.33 -4.96
CA ARG A 4 11.90 11.10 -3.62
C ARG A 4 10.39 11.06 -3.66
N VAL A 5 9.81 10.08 -2.98
CA VAL A 5 8.37 9.91 -2.85
C VAL A 5 8.03 9.86 -1.38
N VAL A 6 7.05 10.64 -0.96
CA VAL A 6 6.48 10.60 0.38
C VAL A 6 4.97 10.48 0.19
N ALA A 7 4.38 9.45 0.74
CA ALA A 7 2.94 9.21 0.56
C ALA A 7 2.35 8.57 1.80
N VAL A 8 1.07 8.82 2.02
CA VAL A 8 0.27 8.20 3.08
C VAL A 8 -0.94 7.56 2.42
N GLY A 9 -1.21 6.32 2.74
CA GLY A 9 -2.34 5.62 2.18
C GLY A 9 -2.62 4.32 2.91
N ARG A 10 -3.51 3.51 2.31
CA ARG A 10 -3.92 2.24 2.90
C ARG A 10 -3.54 1.08 2.00
N LEU A 11 -3.21 -0.03 2.64
CA LEU A 11 -2.95 -1.27 1.90
C LEU A 11 -4.23 -1.79 1.27
N THR A 12 -4.15 -2.19 0.02
CA THR A 12 -5.31 -2.70 -0.73
C THR A 12 -5.52 -4.20 -0.52
N LYS A 13 -4.49 -4.90 -0.05
CA LYS A 13 -4.51 -6.34 0.21
C LYS A 13 -3.62 -6.64 1.39
N ASP A 14 -3.78 -7.84 1.95
CA ASP A 14 -2.83 -8.33 2.95
C ASP A 14 -1.46 -8.46 2.30
N PRO A 15 -0.41 -7.91 2.90
CA PRO A 15 0.93 -8.00 2.33
C PRO A 15 1.48 -9.42 2.45
N LEU A 16 2.18 -9.85 1.41
CA LEU A 16 2.76 -11.18 1.35
C LEU A 16 4.27 -11.08 1.32
N LEU A 17 4.92 -11.88 2.16
CA LEU A 17 6.36 -11.95 2.18
C LEU A 17 6.87 -12.90 1.12
N SER A 18 7.86 -12.47 0.37
CA SER A 18 8.58 -13.31 -0.58
C SER A 18 10.06 -13.27 -0.22
N LYS A 19 10.79 -14.25 -0.74
CA LYS A 19 12.24 -14.29 -0.58
C LYS A 19 12.90 -14.42 -1.94
N THR A 20 14.00 -13.69 -2.12
CA THR A 20 14.82 -13.84 -3.32
C THR A 20 15.58 -15.14 -3.28
N MET A 21 16.23 -15.48 -4.40
CA MET A 21 17.05 -16.69 -4.46
C MET A 21 18.20 -16.68 -3.45
N SER A 22 18.66 -15.49 -3.08
CA SER A 22 19.70 -15.33 -2.06
C SER A 22 19.15 -15.26 -0.64
N GLY A 23 17.84 -15.47 -0.45
CA GLY A 23 17.23 -15.50 0.88
C GLY A 23 16.85 -14.15 1.46
N ILE A 24 16.87 -13.09 0.66
CA ILE A 24 16.51 -11.76 1.12
C ILE A 24 15.00 -11.60 1.11
N SER A 25 14.45 -11.13 2.24
CA SER A 25 13.01 -10.87 2.35
C SER A 25 12.61 -9.68 1.52
N THR A 26 11.48 -9.80 0.82
CA THR A 26 10.91 -8.71 0.04
C THR A 26 9.39 -8.77 0.17
N CYS A 27 8.77 -7.61 0.09
CA CYS A 27 7.32 -7.50 0.14
C CYS A 27 6.88 -6.47 -0.90
N THR A 28 5.97 -6.88 -1.76
CA THR A 28 5.35 -5.98 -2.74
C THR A 28 3.91 -5.74 -2.30
N PHE A 29 3.50 -4.49 -2.30
CA PHE A 29 2.13 -4.14 -1.93
C PHE A 29 1.66 -2.95 -2.76
N THR A 30 0.35 -2.77 -2.81
CA THR A 30 -0.27 -1.63 -3.47
C THR A 30 -0.85 -0.70 -2.43
N LEU A 31 -0.49 0.56 -2.52
CA LEU A 31 -0.94 1.61 -1.62
C LEU A 31 -2.00 2.44 -2.30
N ALA A 32 -3.16 2.57 -1.66
CA ALA A 32 -4.23 3.44 -2.14
C ALA A 32 -4.06 4.81 -1.50
N VAL A 33 -3.77 5.81 -2.31
CA VAL A 33 -3.56 7.20 -1.86
C VAL A 33 -4.71 8.04 -2.37
N ASN A 34 -5.48 8.60 -1.46
CA ASN A 34 -6.64 9.41 -1.80
C ASN A 34 -6.23 10.69 -2.50
N ARG A 35 -6.96 11.04 -3.55
CA ARG A 35 -6.76 12.33 -4.23
C ARG A 35 -7.38 13.45 -3.41
N ARG A 36 -6.73 14.61 -3.43
CA ARG A 36 -7.23 15.78 -2.71
C ARG A 36 -8.55 16.26 -3.28
N ASN A 37 -8.60 16.33 -4.60
CA ASN A 37 -9.77 16.84 -5.30
C ASN A 37 -10.45 15.69 -6.02
N GLN A 38 -11.68 15.44 -5.65
CA GLN A 38 -12.48 14.42 -6.31
C GLN A 38 -13.18 15.03 -7.50
N VAL A 39 -13.00 14.43 -8.66
CA VAL A 39 -13.63 14.87 -9.89
C VAL A 39 -14.58 13.78 -10.34
N ALA A 40 -15.81 14.17 -10.66
CA ALA A 40 -16.81 13.21 -11.13
C ALA A 40 -16.30 12.47 -12.36
N GLY A 41 -16.47 11.15 -12.35
CA GLY A 41 -16.03 10.29 -13.45
C GLY A 41 -14.57 9.87 -13.40
N GLN A 42 -13.82 10.32 -12.38
CA GLN A 42 -12.43 9.92 -12.21
C GLN A 42 -12.24 9.16 -10.89
N PRO A 43 -11.20 8.34 -10.79
CA PRO A 43 -10.92 7.63 -9.55
C PRO A 43 -10.65 8.59 -8.39
N ASP A 44 -11.08 8.20 -7.20
CA ASP A 44 -10.86 8.98 -5.98
C ASP A 44 -9.51 8.73 -5.35
N ALA A 45 -8.79 7.72 -5.81
CA ALA A 45 -7.48 7.36 -5.28
C ALA A 45 -6.55 6.95 -6.39
N ASP A 46 -5.27 7.11 -6.13
CA ASP A 46 -4.21 6.55 -6.95
C ASP A 46 -3.68 5.30 -6.29
N PHE A 47 -3.43 4.27 -7.11
CA PHE A 47 -2.95 2.98 -6.65
C PHE A 47 -1.48 2.85 -7.04
N ILE A 48 -0.62 2.82 -6.03
CA ILE A 48 0.81 2.91 -6.22
C ILE A 48 1.45 1.60 -5.81
N GLN A 49 2.19 0.99 -6.73
CA GLN A 49 2.95 -0.21 -6.41
C GLN A 49 4.19 0.14 -5.62
N CYS A 50 4.40 -0.56 -4.53
CA CYS A 50 5.51 -0.35 -3.63
C CYS A 50 6.22 -1.67 -3.38
N VAL A 51 7.53 -1.58 -3.13
CA VAL A 51 8.34 -2.71 -2.75
C VAL A 51 9.21 -2.34 -1.57
N THR A 52 9.34 -3.26 -0.63
CA THR A 52 10.22 -3.11 0.53
C THR A 52 11.09 -4.35 0.65
N TRP A 53 12.19 -4.21 1.37
CA TRP A 53 13.21 -5.24 1.49
C TRP A 53 13.57 -5.47 2.95
N ARG A 54 14.05 -6.67 3.25
CA ARG A 54 14.69 -7.03 4.50
C ARG A 54 13.74 -6.86 5.69
N LYS A 55 14.19 -6.20 6.73
CA LYS A 55 13.43 -6.08 7.97
C LYS A 55 12.11 -5.31 7.79
N THR A 56 12.11 -4.30 6.95
CA THR A 56 10.88 -3.56 6.66
C THR A 56 9.83 -4.48 6.03
N ALA A 57 10.23 -5.32 5.10
CA ALA A 57 9.32 -6.28 4.47
C ALA A 57 8.75 -7.26 5.50
N GLU A 58 9.59 -7.75 6.40
CA GLU A 58 9.16 -8.66 7.46
C GLU A 58 8.18 -8.00 8.41
N ASN A 59 8.46 -6.75 8.80
CA ASN A 59 7.58 -6.02 9.71
C ASN A 59 6.21 -5.74 9.08
N ILE A 60 6.19 -5.36 7.82
CA ILE A 60 4.94 -5.10 7.12
C ILE A 60 4.08 -6.36 7.07
N THR A 61 4.66 -7.49 6.71
CA THR A 61 3.89 -8.73 6.63
C THR A 61 3.44 -9.26 7.99
N THR A 62 4.21 -8.95 9.03
CA THR A 62 3.87 -9.41 10.38
C THR A 62 2.75 -8.59 11.01
N TYR A 63 2.78 -7.28 10.86
CA TYR A 63 1.92 -6.39 11.65
C TYR A 63 0.80 -5.73 10.86
N LEU A 64 0.85 -5.74 9.54
CA LEU A 64 -0.11 -5.02 8.72
C LEU A 64 -1.03 -5.96 7.96
N HIS A 65 -2.17 -5.44 7.55
CA HIS A 65 -3.19 -6.18 6.83
C HIS A 65 -3.88 -5.26 5.85
N LYS A 66 -4.78 -5.81 5.05
CA LYS A 66 -5.63 -5.03 4.15
C LYS A 66 -6.31 -3.91 4.94
N GLY A 67 -6.22 -2.70 4.43
CA GLY A 67 -6.81 -1.51 5.03
C GLY A 67 -5.91 -0.76 6.00
N SER A 68 -4.76 -1.31 6.36
CA SER A 68 -3.83 -0.63 7.28
C SER A 68 -3.37 0.70 6.72
N LEU A 69 -3.33 1.71 7.57
CA LEU A 69 -2.86 3.05 7.20
C LEU A 69 -1.37 3.15 7.46
N ILE A 70 -0.63 3.52 6.43
CA ILE A 70 0.83 3.65 6.53
C ILE A 70 1.32 4.88 5.78
N GLY A 71 2.46 5.38 6.21
CA GLY A 71 3.23 6.37 5.46
C GLY A 71 4.47 5.72 4.88
N ILE A 72 4.81 6.08 3.67
CA ILE A 72 6.01 5.56 3.01
C ILE A 72 6.91 6.69 2.57
N GLU A 73 8.21 6.42 2.60
CA GLU A 73 9.23 7.25 2.00
C GLU A 73 10.10 6.37 1.12
N GLY A 74 10.43 6.85 -0.06
CA GLY A 74 11.27 6.08 -0.95
C GLY A 74 11.55 6.82 -2.23
N ARG A 75 11.83 6.06 -3.27
CA ARG A 75 12.16 6.58 -4.60
C ARG A 75 11.41 5.81 -5.66
N ILE A 76 11.20 6.45 -6.80
CA ILE A 76 10.63 5.79 -7.96
C ILE A 76 11.72 4.96 -8.64
N GLN A 77 11.35 3.74 -9.01
CA GLN A 77 12.22 2.86 -9.77
C GLN A 77 11.42 2.25 -10.92
N THR A 78 12.05 2.12 -12.05
CA THR A 78 11.47 1.39 -13.18
C THR A 78 12.28 0.15 -13.45
N ARG A 79 11.62 -0.89 -13.91
CA ARG A 79 12.27 -2.13 -14.34
C ARG A 79 11.44 -2.79 -15.42
N THR A 80 12.04 -3.73 -16.12
CA THR A 80 11.35 -4.49 -17.15
C THR A 80 11.57 -5.98 -16.89
N TYR A 81 10.58 -6.76 -17.28
CA TYR A 81 10.72 -8.22 -17.29
C TYR A 81 9.91 -8.78 -18.43
N ASN A 82 10.21 -10.02 -18.80
CA ASN A 82 9.45 -10.72 -19.83
C ASN A 82 8.41 -11.61 -19.15
N ASN A 83 7.15 -11.48 -19.59
CA ASN A 83 6.10 -12.35 -19.06
C ASN A 83 6.17 -13.74 -19.68
N GLN A 84 5.24 -14.61 -19.33
CA GLN A 84 5.22 -15.98 -19.85
C GLN A 84 4.98 -16.05 -21.34
N GLN A 85 4.42 -15.01 -21.93
CA GLN A 85 4.17 -14.94 -23.38
C GLN A 85 5.34 -14.31 -24.12
N GLY A 86 6.43 -13.99 -23.43
CA GLY A 86 7.59 -13.38 -24.03
C GLY A 86 7.47 -11.89 -24.27
N GLN A 87 6.41 -11.27 -23.78
CA GLN A 87 6.19 -9.84 -23.93
C GLN A 87 6.94 -9.07 -22.85
N LYS A 88 7.49 -7.93 -23.24
CA LYS A 88 8.23 -7.06 -22.33
C LYS A 88 7.23 -6.24 -21.50
N VAL A 89 7.35 -6.35 -20.19
CA VAL A 89 6.48 -5.64 -19.27
C VAL A 89 7.30 -4.57 -18.54
N TYR A 90 6.78 -3.35 -18.53
CA TYR A 90 7.41 -2.21 -17.87
C TYR A 90 6.72 -1.99 -16.53
N VAL A 91 7.50 -1.88 -15.48
CA VAL A 91 6.99 -1.68 -14.11
C VAL A 91 7.56 -0.37 -13.57
N THR A 92 6.67 0.46 -13.05
CA THR A 92 7.03 1.66 -12.29
C THR A 92 6.57 1.45 -10.86
N GLU A 93 7.49 1.52 -9.92
CA GLU A 93 7.19 1.22 -8.53
C GLU A 93 7.96 2.15 -7.61
N VAL A 94 7.54 2.22 -6.36
CA VAL A 94 8.24 2.96 -5.32
C VAL A 94 9.01 1.96 -4.47
N VAL A 95 10.32 2.12 -4.42
CA VAL A 95 11.17 1.37 -3.49
C VAL A 95 11.17 2.12 -2.19
N CYS A 96 10.52 1.54 -1.18
CA CYS A 96 10.36 2.19 0.11
C CYS A 96 11.56 1.88 1.00
N ASP A 97 12.22 2.92 1.48
CA ASP A 97 13.31 2.77 2.43
C ASP A 97 12.85 3.05 3.86
N ASN A 98 11.66 3.62 4.04
CA ASN A 98 11.09 3.87 5.35
C ASN A 98 9.58 3.71 5.28
N VAL A 99 9.00 3.00 6.24
CA VAL A 99 7.56 2.80 6.36
C VAL A 99 7.16 3.09 7.79
N GLN A 100 6.19 3.99 7.94
CA GLN A 100 5.65 4.35 9.25
C GLN A 100 4.26 3.73 9.39
N PHE A 101 4.05 3.03 10.49
CA PHE A 101 2.74 2.47 10.82
C PHE A 101 1.94 3.56 11.51
N LEU A 102 0.85 3.97 10.88
CA LEU A 102 0.07 5.12 11.35
C LEU A 102 -1.20 4.72 12.09
N GLU A 103 -1.50 3.43 12.15
CA GLU A 103 -2.62 2.97 12.94
C GLU A 103 -2.20 2.70 14.36
N PRO A 104 -3.07 3.04 15.33
CA PRO A 104 -2.76 2.72 16.72
C PRO A 104 -2.68 1.22 16.90
N LYS A 105 -1.78 0.78 17.78
CA LYS A 105 -1.69 -0.62 18.16
C LYS A 105 -3.04 -1.08 18.67
N GLN A 106 -3.51 -2.22 18.19
CA GLN A 106 -4.67 -2.85 18.75
C GLN A 106 -4.33 -3.29 20.18
N ASN A 107 -4.82 -2.52 21.12
CA ASN A 107 -4.76 -2.95 22.50
C ASN A 107 -5.92 -3.89 22.77
N SER A 108 -5.61 -4.99 23.45
CA SER A 108 -6.62 -5.93 23.88
C SER A 108 -7.57 -5.35 24.92
N GLN A 109 -7.29 -4.17 25.44
CA GLN A 109 -8.19 -3.52 26.38
C GLN A 109 -9.14 -2.59 25.65
N PRO A 110 -10.44 -2.79 25.79
CA PRO A 110 -11.39 -1.84 25.27
C PRO A 110 -11.28 -0.56 26.08
N SER A 111 -10.58 0.40 25.53
CA SER A 111 -10.50 1.71 26.15
C SER A 111 -11.70 2.53 25.70
N GLN A 112 -12.03 3.54 26.49
CA GLN A 112 -13.10 4.47 26.13
C GLN A 112 -12.80 5.18 24.81
N TYR A 113 -11.54 5.22 24.42
CA TYR A 113 -11.14 5.84 23.17
C TYR A 113 -11.59 5.05 21.97
N SER A 114 -11.71 3.74 22.08
CA SER A 114 -12.14 2.93 20.96
C SER A 114 -13.59 3.21 20.58
N GLN A 115 -14.41 3.64 21.53
CA GLN A 115 -15.79 4.00 21.23
C GLN A 115 -15.88 5.30 20.44
N SER A 116 -15.05 6.27 20.77
CA SER A 116 -15.05 7.53 20.03
C SER A 116 -14.48 7.33 18.63
N GLN A 117 -13.61 6.37 18.44
CA GLN A 117 -13.09 6.05 17.12
C GLN A 117 -14.14 5.40 16.22
N GLN A 118 -15.15 4.78 16.80
CA GLN A 118 -16.23 4.20 16.03
C GLN A 118 -17.09 5.24 15.32
N THR A 119 -16.91 6.50 15.65
CA THR A 119 -17.67 7.59 15.03
C THR A 119 -17.07 8.05 13.72
N TYR A 120 -16.04 7.39 13.20
CA TYR A 120 -15.47 7.73 11.91
C TYR A 120 -15.83 6.68 10.86
N PRO A 121 -17.09 6.60 10.45
CA PRO A 121 -17.51 5.57 9.48
C PRO A 121 -16.97 5.79 8.08
N TYR A 122 -16.40 6.94 7.81
CA TYR A 122 -15.89 7.28 6.49
C TYR A 122 -14.47 6.76 6.23
N GLU A 123 -13.82 6.17 7.23
CA GLU A 123 -12.43 5.74 7.05
C GLU A 123 -12.31 4.46 6.24
N GLN A 124 -13.21 3.53 6.43
CA GLN A 124 -13.12 2.24 5.75
C GLN A 124 -13.80 2.21 4.38
N PRO A 125 -15.00 2.79 4.21
CA PRO A 125 -15.65 2.70 2.92
C PRO A 125 -14.84 3.25 1.74
N PRO A 126 -14.08 4.34 1.89
CA PRO A 126 -13.32 4.84 0.74
C PRO A 126 -12.32 3.85 0.18
N VAL A 127 -11.64 3.08 1.05
CA VAL A 127 -10.63 2.12 0.60
C VAL A 127 -11.28 1.00 -0.20
N GLN A 128 -12.39 0.49 0.29
CA GLN A 128 -13.12 -0.57 -0.40
C GLN A 128 -13.69 -0.09 -1.73
N THR A 129 -14.19 1.13 -1.74
CA THR A 129 -14.73 1.71 -2.97
C THR A 129 -13.66 1.82 -4.04
N TYR A 130 -12.49 2.32 -3.68
CA TYR A 130 -11.37 2.43 -4.61
C TYR A 130 -10.95 1.07 -5.14
N TYR A 131 -10.89 0.10 -4.26
CA TYR A 131 -10.51 -1.25 -4.64
C TYR A 131 -11.50 -1.84 -5.64
N GLN A 132 -12.79 -1.65 -5.39
CA GLN A 132 -13.82 -2.15 -6.29
C GLN A 132 -13.78 -1.44 -7.63
N GLN A 133 -13.57 -0.14 -7.64
CA GLN A 133 -13.46 0.61 -8.89
C GLN A 133 -12.29 0.12 -9.73
N GLN A 134 -11.18 -0.16 -9.08
CA GLN A 134 -10.03 -0.65 -9.82
C GLN A 134 -10.26 -2.03 -10.39
N SER A 135 -10.94 -2.89 -9.67
CA SER A 135 -11.24 -4.23 -10.20
C SER A 135 -12.24 -4.16 -11.37
N ILE A 136 -13.14 -3.19 -11.36
CA ILE A 136 -14.07 -2.98 -12.47
C ILE A 136 -13.34 -2.46 -13.70
N THR A 137 -12.40 -1.55 -13.50
CA THR A 137 -11.65 -1.00 -14.63
C THR A 137 -10.61 -1.96 -15.19
N ALA A 138 -10.20 -2.96 -14.43
CA ALA A 138 -9.26 -3.97 -14.88
C ALA A 138 -9.90 -5.00 -15.81
N GLU A 139 -11.21 -5.08 -15.86
CA GLU A 139 -11.95 -5.93 -16.78
C GLU A 139 -12.15 -5.24 -18.12
#